data_173c8ef1a4b22a19c6c163de837850a6
#
_entry.id   173c8ef1a4b22a19c6c163de837850a6
#
_cell.length_a   1.000
_cell.length_b   1.000
_cell.length_c   1.000
_cell.angle_alpha   90.00
_cell.angle_beta   90.00
_cell.angle_gamma   90.00
#
_symmetry.space_group_name_H-M   'P 1'
#
loop_
_entity.id
_entity.type
_entity.pdbx_description
1 polymer ?
#
loop_
_entity_poly.entity_id
_entity_poly.type
_entity_poly.pdbx_seq_one_letter_code
_entity_poly.pdbx_strand_id
1 'polypeptide(L)'
;VGGKVLEAVLIRMKNRGRIVCCGAVSQYESPSPIGPRNIPGFIITKRLKLEGFIVMDFKERHLEAITHMKKLLNDGKITIIEDITEGLQSAPEALVNLLNGKNFGKSMVRVTPDPTRPKLS
;
A
#
# COMPACT_ATOMS: atom_id res chain seq x y z
N VAL A 1 4.66 -3.59 3.56
CA VAL A 1 5.51 -4.34 2.64
C VAL A 1 6.05 -5.62 3.29
N GLY A 2 6.61 -5.56 4.51
CA GLY A 2 7.20 -6.71 5.18
C GLY A 2 8.60 -7.09 4.65
N GLY A 3 9.01 -8.33 4.91
CA GLY A 3 10.21 -8.94 4.35
C GLY A 3 11.51 -8.12 4.55
N LYS A 4 12.36 -8.11 3.54
CA LYS A 4 13.63 -7.38 3.54
C LYS A 4 13.48 -5.88 3.72
N VAL A 5 12.35 -5.29 3.27
CA VAL A 5 12.09 -3.84 3.46
C VAL A 5 11.87 -3.54 4.95
N LEU A 6 11.08 -4.35 5.65
CA LEU A 6 10.89 -4.18 7.09
C LEU A 6 12.21 -4.36 7.85
N GLU A 7 13.05 -5.30 7.45
CA GLU A 7 14.38 -5.50 8.06
C GLU A 7 15.26 -4.25 7.89
N ALA A 8 15.31 -3.69 6.68
CA ALA A 8 16.06 -2.46 6.41
C ALA A 8 15.54 -1.26 7.22
N VAL A 9 14.22 -1.17 7.41
CA VAL A 9 13.59 -0.14 8.25
C VAL A 9 13.99 -0.31 9.72
N LEU A 10 13.85 -1.52 10.28
CA LEU A 10 14.20 -1.80 11.69
C LEU A 10 15.64 -1.41 12.03
N ILE A 11 16.58 -1.73 11.12
CA ILE A 11 18.00 -1.38 11.29
C ILE A 11 18.20 0.15 11.38
N ARG A 12 17.41 0.93 10.64
CA ARG A 12 17.55 2.39 10.52
C ARG A 12 16.65 3.20 11.45
N MET A 13 15.73 2.55 12.16
CA MET A 13 14.84 3.24 13.09
C MET A 13 15.60 3.97 14.18
N LYS A 14 15.16 5.18 14.48
CA LYS A 14 15.61 5.91 15.69
C LYS A 14 15.06 5.25 16.94
N ASN A 15 15.74 5.47 18.05
CA ASN A 15 15.29 5.01 19.36
C ASN A 15 13.88 5.53 19.67
N ARG A 16 13.04 4.66 20.24
CA ARG A 16 11.63 4.93 20.55
C ARG A 16 10.75 5.20 19.33
N GLY A 17 11.21 4.81 18.13
CA GLY A 17 10.44 4.89 16.91
C GLY A 17 9.20 4.00 16.95
N ARG A 18 8.21 4.34 16.12
CA ARG A 18 6.96 3.58 15.98
C ARG A 18 6.83 3.08 14.56
N ILE A 19 6.43 1.82 14.43
CA ILE A 19 6.14 1.16 13.15
C ILE A 19 4.70 0.68 13.21
N VAL A 20 3.88 1.12 12.26
CA VAL A 20 2.51 0.67 12.10
C VAL A 20 2.44 -0.31 10.94
N CYS A 21 2.03 -1.54 11.23
CA CYS A 21 1.95 -2.63 10.27
C CYS A 21 0.52 -2.75 9.74
N CYS A 22 0.31 -2.42 8.46
CA CYS A 22 -0.98 -2.54 7.78
C CYS A 22 -1.01 -3.65 6.71
N GLY A 23 0.09 -4.35 6.49
CA GLY A 23 0.20 -5.46 5.54
C GLY A 23 1.64 -5.89 5.31
N ALA A 24 1.79 -7.05 4.66
CA ALA A 24 3.08 -7.67 4.38
C ALA A 24 3.11 -8.23 2.94
N VAL A 25 2.73 -7.41 1.96
CA VAL A 25 2.50 -7.81 0.57
C VAL A 25 3.66 -8.56 -0.07
N SER A 26 4.91 -8.28 0.31
CA SER A 26 6.09 -8.99 -0.20
C SER A 26 6.17 -10.47 0.24
N GLN A 27 5.27 -10.91 1.10
CA GLN A 27 5.28 -12.25 1.68
C GLN A 27 4.04 -13.07 1.31
N TYR A 28 3.04 -12.49 0.64
CA TYR A 28 1.76 -13.15 0.39
C TYR A 28 1.88 -14.36 -0.53
N GLU A 29 2.81 -14.33 -1.49
CA GLU A 29 3.02 -15.41 -2.44
C GLU A 29 4.22 -16.31 -2.10
N SER A 30 4.91 -16.02 -1.01
CA SER A 30 6.07 -16.83 -0.62
C SER A 30 5.63 -18.10 0.10
N PRO A 31 6.02 -19.29 -0.41
CA PRO A 31 5.75 -20.56 0.28
C PRO A 31 6.47 -20.66 1.63
N SER A 32 7.52 -19.86 1.81
CA SER A 32 8.27 -19.74 3.07
C SER A 32 8.49 -18.25 3.34
N PRO A 33 7.56 -17.57 4.02
CA PRO A 33 7.70 -16.15 4.32
C PRO A 33 8.98 -15.88 5.11
N ILE A 34 9.89 -15.07 4.54
CA ILE A 34 11.12 -14.66 5.21
C ILE A 34 10.86 -13.30 5.83
N GLY A 35 10.70 -13.28 7.14
CA GLY A 35 10.61 -12.06 7.93
C GLY A 35 11.98 -11.50 8.30
N PRO A 36 12.03 -10.27 8.85
CA PRO A 36 13.24 -9.71 9.39
C PRO A 36 13.75 -10.58 10.55
N ARG A 37 15.05 -10.78 10.57
CA ARG A 37 15.72 -11.50 11.66
C ARG A 37 15.80 -10.63 12.91
N ASN A 38 15.78 -11.27 14.07
CA ASN A 38 16.02 -10.60 15.35
C ASN A 38 15.08 -9.41 15.65
N ILE A 39 13.80 -9.50 15.28
CA ILE A 39 12.80 -8.45 15.63
C ILE A 39 12.82 -8.12 17.13
N PRO A 40 12.79 -9.10 18.07
CA PRO A 40 12.85 -8.81 19.50
C PRO A 40 14.10 -8.01 19.89
N GLY A 41 15.25 -8.32 19.31
CA GLY A 41 16.49 -7.58 19.56
C GLY A 41 16.39 -6.11 19.16
N PHE A 42 15.82 -5.79 18.00
CA PHE A 42 15.59 -4.40 17.57
C PHE A 42 14.57 -3.69 18.47
N ILE A 43 13.48 -4.37 18.84
CA ILE A 43 12.48 -3.81 19.74
C ILE A 43 13.11 -3.43 21.08
N ILE A 44 13.90 -4.33 21.67
CA ILE A 44 14.55 -4.11 22.98
C ILE A 44 15.59 -3.00 22.90
N THR A 45 16.57 -3.14 22.00
CA THR A 45 17.74 -2.24 21.97
C THR A 45 17.36 -0.82 21.59
N LYS A 46 16.40 -0.67 20.68
CA LYS A 46 15.90 0.65 20.22
C LYS A 46 14.61 1.09 20.92
N ARG A 47 14.03 0.29 21.82
CA ARG A 47 12.76 0.55 22.50
C ARG A 47 11.65 0.90 21.52
N LEU A 48 11.56 0.11 20.44
CA LEU A 48 10.57 0.35 19.36
C LEU A 48 9.16 -0.04 19.81
N LYS A 49 8.16 0.63 19.25
CA LYS A 49 6.77 0.18 19.26
C LYS A 49 6.42 -0.33 17.87
N LEU A 50 6.01 -1.59 17.80
CA LEU A 50 5.53 -2.24 16.59
C LEU A 50 4.07 -2.64 16.82
N GLU A 51 3.15 -2.13 16.00
CA GLU A 51 1.71 -2.31 16.21
C GLU A 51 1.02 -2.59 14.87
N GLY A 52 0.14 -3.60 14.83
CA GLY A 52 -0.66 -3.94 13.67
C GLY A 52 -2.07 -3.40 13.77
N PHE A 53 -2.71 -3.16 12.62
CA PHE A 53 -4.13 -2.87 12.53
C PHE A 53 -4.71 -3.38 11.20
N ILE A 54 -6.01 -3.51 11.15
CA ILE A 54 -6.76 -3.70 9.90
C ILE A 54 -7.73 -2.54 9.70
N VAL A 55 -7.95 -2.16 8.44
CA VAL A 55 -8.81 -1.01 8.11
C VAL A 55 -10.26 -1.19 8.60
N MET A 56 -10.69 -2.44 8.78
CA MET A 56 -12.05 -2.78 9.24
C MET A 56 -12.33 -2.32 10.67
N ASP A 57 -11.31 -2.12 11.49
CA ASP A 57 -11.45 -1.59 12.86
C ASP A 57 -11.87 -0.12 12.88
N PHE A 58 -11.78 0.57 11.73
CA PHE A 58 -12.04 2.01 11.58
C PHE A 58 -13.25 2.32 10.70
N LYS A 59 -14.20 1.39 10.57
CA LYS A 59 -15.38 1.54 9.70
C LYS A 59 -16.14 2.83 9.93
N GLU A 60 -16.33 3.21 11.18
CA GLU A 60 -17.06 4.41 11.58
C GLU A 60 -16.39 5.72 11.10
N ARG A 61 -15.07 5.68 10.88
CA ARG A 61 -14.30 6.82 10.40
C ARG A 61 -14.09 6.85 8.89
N HIS A 62 -14.68 5.91 8.17
CA HIS A 62 -14.46 5.77 6.74
C HIS A 62 -14.88 7.03 5.95
N LEU A 63 -16.05 7.58 6.27
CA LEU A 63 -16.55 8.79 5.62
C LEU A 63 -15.68 10.02 5.91
N GLU A 64 -15.19 10.14 7.14
CA GLU A 64 -14.22 11.18 7.54
C GLU A 64 -12.95 11.10 6.69
N ALA A 65 -12.39 9.89 6.54
CA ALA A 65 -11.19 9.65 5.75
C ALA A 65 -11.39 10.02 4.27
N ILE A 66 -12.51 9.59 3.66
CA ILE A 66 -12.84 9.93 2.26
C ILE A 66 -12.96 11.45 2.09
N THR A 67 -13.66 12.12 2.99
CA THR A 67 -13.85 13.57 2.94
C THR A 67 -12.52 14.31 3.04
N HIS A 68 -11.65 13.87 3.95
CA HIS A 68 -10.31 14.43 4.09
C HIS A 68 -9.45 14.23 2.85
N MET A 69 -9.46 13.03 2.27
CA MET A 69 -8.71 12.72 1.04
C MET A 69 -9.20 13.55 -0.15
N LYS A 70 -10.52 13.70 -0.33
CA LYS A 70 -11.10 14.58 -1.36
C LYS A 70 -10.64 16.02 -1.20
N LYS A 71 -10.60 16.52 0.03
CA LYS A 71 -10.12 17.87 0.30
C LYS A 71 -8.64 18.02 -0.08
N LEU A 72 -7.77 17.08 0.31
CA LEU A 72 -6.35 17.10 -0.04
C LEU A 72 -6.12 17.07 -1.54
N LEU A 73 -6.93 16.31 -2.29
CA LEU A 73 -6.88 16.25 -3.74
C LEU A 73 -7.27 17.58 -4.37
N ASN A 74 -8.39 18.17 -3.93
CA ASN A 74 -8.87 19.46 -4.43
C ASN A 74 -7.92 20.62 -4.11
N ASP A 75 -7.24 20.55 -2.96
CA ASP A 75 -6.23 21.52 -2.54
C ASP A 75 -4.88 21.32 -3.26
N GLY A 76 -4.76 20.33 -4.16
CA GLY A 76 -3.51 20.01 -4.85
C GLY A 76 -2.38 19.47 -3.96
N LYS A 77 -2.71 19.03 -2.74
CA LYS A 77 -1.73 18.53 -1.76
C LYS A 77 -1.34 17.07 -1.97
N ILE A 78 -2.13 16.35 -2.73
CA ILE A 78 -1.85 14.96 -3.15
C ILE A 78 -2.10 14.84 -4.64
N THR A 79 -1.34 13.95 -5.28
CA THR A 79 -1.50 13.60 -6.69
C THR A 79 -1.88 12.14 -6.80
N ILE A 80 -2.87 11.84 -7.65
CA ILE A 80 -3.25 10.46 -7.98
C ILE A 80 -2.54 10.10 -9.27
N ILE A 81 -1.78 9.00 -9.23
CA ILE A 81 -1.15 8.41 -10.42
C ILE A 81 -1.84 7.08 -10.67
N GLU A 82 -2.41 6.94 -11.87
CA GLU A 82 -3.13 5.75 -12.32
C GLU A 82 -2.36 5.11 -13.47
N ASP A 83 -2.21 3.79 -13.40
CA ASP A 83 -1.69 2.95 -14.49
C ASP A 83 -2.85 2.13 -15.03
N ILE A 84 -3.41 2.57 -16.18
CA ILE A 84 -4.67 2.05 -16.70
C ILE A 84 -4.40 1.10 -17.87
N THR A 85 -4.83 -0.14 -17.72
CA THR A 85 -4.87 -1.15 -18.79
C THR A 85 -6.29 -1.23 -19.36
N GLU A 86 -6.45 -1.27 -20.68
CA GLU A 86 -7.75 -1.28 -21.32
C GLU A 86 -8.29 -2.69 -21.55
N GLY A 87 -9.58 -2.87 -21.27
CA GLY A 87 -10.34 -4.08 -21.56
C GLY A 87 -10.21 -5.18 -20.52
N LEU A 88 -11.32 -5.85 -20.23
CA LEU A 88 -11.37 -6.97 -19.27
C LEU A 88 -10.43 -8.12 -19.66
N GLN A 89 -10.24 -8.37 -20.94
CA GLN A 89 -9.36 -9.41 -21.46
C GLN A 89 -7.90 -9.22 -21.04
N SER A 90 -7.50 -7.99 -20.71
CA SER A 90 -6.14 -7.66 -20.28
C SER A 90 -5.93 -7.81 -18.74
N ALA A 91 -6.99 -8.12 -17.99
CA ALA A 91 -6.92 -8.21 -16.53
C ALA A 91 -5.91 -9.27 -16.03
N PRO A 92 -5.80 -10.49 -16.62
CA PRO A 92 -4.80 -11.46 -16.19
C PRO A 92 -3.37 -10.95 -16.33
N GLU A 93 -3.06 -10.31 -17.46
CA GLU A 93 -1.73 -9.74 -17.71
C GLU A 93 -1.45 -8.56 -16.77
N ALA A 94 -2.44 -7.68 -16.56
CA ALA A 94 -2.32 -6.56 -15.63
C ALA A 94 -2.03 -7.03 -14.19
N LEU A 95 -2.65 -8.14 -13.75
CA LEU A 95 -2.37 -8.76 -12.47
C LEU A 95 -0.92 -9.27 -12.38
N VAL A 96 -0.46 -10.00 -13.39
CA VAL A 96 0.92 -10.48 -13.44
C VAL A 96 1.91 -9.32 -13.41
N ASN A 97 1.64 -8.24 -14.15
CA ASN A 97 2.49 -7.06 -14.17
C ASN A 97 2.51 -6.35 -12.81
N LEU A 98 1.36 -6.25 -12.12
CA LEU A 98 1.26 -5.71 -10.77
C LEU A 98 2.11 -6.52 -9.77
N LEU A 99 2.00 -7.85 -9.79
CA LEU A 99 2.76 -8.73 -8.89
C LEU A 99 4.28 -8.66 -9.15
N ASN A 100 4.66 -8.38 -10.39
CA ASN A 100 6.07 -8.15 -10.76
C ASN A 100 6.55 -6.71 -10.55
N GLY A 101 5.69 -5.82 -10.02
CA GLY A 101 6.04 -4.42 -9.74
C GLY A 101 6.32 -3.58 -10.98
N LYS A 102 5.70 -3.92 -12.12
CA LYS A 102 5.89 -3.19 -13.40
C LYS A 102 5.01 -1.94 -13.52
N ASN A 103 3.98 -1.81 -12.67
CA ASN A 103 3.07 -0.68 -12.70
C ASN A 103 3.71 0.58 -12.10
N PHE A 104 3.31 1.74 -12.63
CA PHE A 104 3.65 3.04 -12.07
C PHE A 104 2.37 3.75 -11.59
N GLY A 105 2.12 3.71 -10.30
CA GLY A 105 0.90 4.22 -9.68
C GLY A 105 -0.12 3.12 -9.37
N LYS A 106 -1.39 3.49 -9.29
CA LYS A 106 -2.49 2.55 -9.02
C LYS A 106 -2.82 1.76 -10.28
N SER A 107 -2.48 0.48 -10.31
CA SER A 107 -2.86 -0.43 -11.41
C SER A 107 -4.36 -0.64 -11.43
N MET A 108 -4.97 -0.37 -12.57
CA MET A 108 -6.41 -0.51 -12.80
C MET A 108 -6.68 -1.08 -14.18
N VAL A 109 -7.78 -1.83 -14.31
CA VAL A 109 -8.28 -2.30 -15.61
C VAL A 109 -9.57 -1.56 -15.92
N ARG A 110 -9.58 -0.82 -17.03
CA ARG A 110 -10.79 -0.15 -17.51
C ARG A 110 -11.62 -1.13 -18.32
N VAL A 111 -12.72 -1.61 -17.76
CA VAL A 111 -13.63 -2.57 -18.41
C VAL A 111 -14.57 -1.88 -19.39
N THR A 112 -15.03 -0.68 -19.03
CA THR A 112 -15.92 0.16 -19.86
C THR A 112 -15.50 1.61 -19.70
N PRO A 113 -15.90 2.51 -20.63
CA PRO A 113 -15.72 3.95 -20.44
C PRO A 113 -16.32 4.41 -19.11
N ASP A 114 -15.58 5.24 -18.37
CA ASP A 114 -16.06 5.81 -17.12
C ASP A 114 -17.12 6.90 -17.43
N PRO A 115 -18.38 6.71 -17.01
CA PRO A 115 -19.44 7.69 -17.31
C PRO A 115 -19.25 9.01 -16.55
N THR A 116 -18.40 9.03 -15.51
CA THR A 116 -18.16 10.22 -14.69
C THR A 116 -16.95 11.04 -15.17
N ARG A 117 -16.15 10.50 -16.08
CA ARG A 117 -15.03 11.25 -16.68
C ARG A 117 -15.48 12.02 -17.91
N PRO A 118 -15.15 13.33 -18.03
CA PRO A 118 -15.38 14.06 -19.28
C PRO A 118 -14.65 13.35 -20.43
N LYS A 119 -15.33 13.19 -21.56
CA LYS A 119 -14.63 12.77 -22.79
C LYS A 119 -13.63 13.85 -23.13
N LEU A 120 -12.35 13.51 -23.05
CA LEU A 120 -11.29 14.37 -23.60
C LEU A 120 -11.53 14.45 -25.13
N SER A 121 -11.95 15.61 -25.59
CA SER A 121 -12.10 15.95 -27.00
C SER A 121 -10.74 16.20 -27.64
#